data_114411faf54a5b94c1a046f743b6ea61
#
_entry.id   114411faf54a5b94c1a046f743b6ea61
#
_cell.length_a   1.000
_cell.length_b   1.000
_cell.length_c   1.000
_cell.angle_alpha   90.00
_cell.angle_beta   90.00
_cell.angle_gamma   90.00
#
_symmetry.space_group_name_H-M   'P 1'
#
loop_
_entity.id
_entity.type
_entity.pdbx_description
1 polymer ?
#
loop_
_entity_poly.entity_id
_entity_poly.type
_entity_poly.pdbx_seq_one_letter_code
_entity_poly.pdbx_strand_id
1 'polypeptide(L)'
;DYIRSADKDVEERAGVKFGEYYLWHINNPDDSDWFPDSLKPAIALCVFKDYYHELAVLFAADLQYALHFEGRDLCDDEAYRHLLEKYKIPEEEFYTKLHAPEYEQQARYEFSLVKQLHVSGFPTMFVQISETRFYLLSRGYSDYDSVDKVFKSVLEEVKNSETA
;
A
#
# COMPACT_ATOMS: atom_id res chain seq x y z
N ASP A 1 20.64 5.64 5.35
CA ASP A 1 20.61 7.12 5.46
C ASP A 1 19.35 7.75 4.86
N TYR A 2 18.83 7.27 3.69
CA TYR A 2 17.62 7.85 3.07
C TYR A 2 16.38 7.71 3.96
N ILE A 3 16.14 6.54 4.53
CA ILE A 3 14.95 6.28 5.39
C ILE A 3 14.98 7.18 6.62
N ARG A 4 16.15 7.37 7.24
CA ARG A 4 16.33 8.23 8.43
C ARG A 4 16.04 9.71 8.21
N SER A 5 16.06 10.18 6.96
CA SER A 5 15.75 11.58 6.65
C SER A 5 14.32 11.74 6.15
N ALA A 6 13.70 10.67 5.63
CA ALA A 6 12.39 10.72 5.04
C ALA A 6 11.25 10.73 6.07
N ASP A 7 11.47 10.17 7.28
CA ASP A 7 10.46 10.11 8.34
C ASP A 7 9.95 11.50 8.73
N LYS A 8 10.86 12.45 8.96
CA LYS A 8 10.51 13.84 9.32
C LYS A 8 9.72 14.54 8.22
N ASP A 9 10.15 14.39 6.96
CA ASP A 9 9.45 14.97 5.82
C ASP A 9 8.03 14.41 5.69
N VAL A 10 7.84 13.12 5.97
CA VAL A 10 6.53 12.46 5.95
C VAL A 10 5.67 12.93 7.12
N GLU A 11 6.21 13.02 8.34
CA GLU A 11 5.50 13.55 9.50
C GLU A 11 5.00 14.98 9.26
N GLU A 12 5.86 15.86 8.74
CA GLU A 12 5.53 17.26 8.48
C GLU A 12 4.46 17.40 7.39
N ARG A 13 4.53 16.60 6.32
CA ARG A 13 3.61 16.72 5.18
C ARG A 13 2.29 16.01 5.37
N ALA A 14 2.32 14.82 5.96
CA ALA A 14 1.15 13.96 6.10
C ALA A 14 0.48 14.05 7.48
N GLY A 15 1.13 14.69 8.47
CA GLY A 15 0.62 14.79 9.83
C GLY A 15 0.57 13.46 10.59
N VAL A 16 1.28 12.45 10.09
CA VAL A 16 1.42 11.13 10.74
C VAL A 16 2.60 11.13 11.68
N LYS A 17 2.74 10.09 12.50
CA LYS A 17 3.90 9.88 13.36
C LYS A 17 4.41 8.46 13.21
N PHE A 18 5.72 8.32 13.35
CA PHE A 18 6.38 7.03 13.45
C PHE A 18 6.52 6.61 14.91
N GLY A 19 6.32 5.32 15.18
CA GLY A 19 6.46 4.75 16.52
C GLY A 19 7.91 4.56 16.94
N GLU A 20 8.16 4.63 18.24
CA GLU A 20 9.52 4.52 18.80
C GLU A 20 10.19 3.20 18.45
N TYR A 21 9.41 2.09 18.45
CA TYR A 21 9.94 0.76 18.14
C TYR A 21 10.39 0.67 16.66
N TYR A 22 9.57 1.16 15.72
CA TYR A 22 9.97 1.25 14.32
C TYR A 22 11.23 2.11 14.15
N LEU A 23 11.25 3.29 14.75
CA LEU A 23 12.41 4.20 14.68
C LEU A 23 13.68 3.59 15.30
N TRP A 24 13.53 2.75 16.33
CA TRP A 24 14.68 2.05 16.91
C TRP A 24 15.32 1.13 15.87
N HIS A 25 14.54 0.30 15.15
CA HIS A 25 15.07 -0.60 14.12
C HIS A 25 15.75 0.16 12.97
N ILE A 26 15.16 1.26 12.53
CA ILE A 26 15.73 2.08 11.45
C ILE A 26 17.03 2.78 11.89
N ASN A 27 17.12 3.18 13.15
CA ASN A 27 18.30 3.88 13.68
C ASN A 27 19.43 2.94 14.11
N ASN A 28 19.13 1.66 14.37
CA ASN A 28 20.08 0.65 14.81
C ASN A 28 20.11 -0.56 13.86
N PRO A 29 20.49 -0.37 12.59
CA PRO A 29 20.40 -1.43 11.57
C PRO A 29 21.34 -2.61 11.86
N ASP A 30 22.43 -2.40 12.58
CA ASP A 30 23.39 -3.45 12.93
C ASP A 30 22.88 -4.34 14.08
N ASP A 31 21.97 -3.83 14.90
CA ASP A 31 21.37 -4.53 16.04
C ASP A 31 19.92 -4.99 15.72
N SER A 32 19.36 -4.56 14.59
CA SER A 32 18.02 -4.91 14.15
C SER A 32 17.99 -6.31 13.53
N ASP A 33 17.02 -7.10 13.91
CA ASP A 33 16.68 -8.38 13.29
C ASP A 33 15.64 -8.25 12.16
N TRP A 34 15.20 -7.02 11.86
CA TRP A 34 14.24 -6.77 10.80
C TRP A 34 14.88 -6.75 9.42
N PHE A 35 14.23 -7.48 8.50
CA PHE A 35 14.50 -7.41 7.07
C PHE A 35 13.20 -7.05 6.33
N PRO A 36 12.78 -5.77 6.36
CA PRO A 36 11.50 -5.36 5.80
C PRO A 36 11.40 -5.75 4.32
N ASP A 37 10.41 -6.57 4.00
CA ASP A 37 10.07 -6.97 2.64
C ASP A 37 8.62 -6.59 2.37
N SER A 38 8.35 -5.99 1.22
CA SER A 38 6.99 -5.61 0.82
C SER A 38 6.19 -6.75 0.19
N LEU A 39 6.79 -7.91 -0.07
CA LEU A 39 6.09 -9.03 -0.71
C LEU A 39 4.99 -9.60 0.21
N LYS A 40 5.32 -9.93 1.45
CA LYS A 40 4.33 -10.52 2.36
C LYS A 40 3.13 -9.62 2.65
N PRO A 41 3.29 -8.32 2.98
CA PRO A 41 2.14 -7.43 3.10
C PRO A 41 1.36 -7.21 1.79
N ALA A 42 2.02 -7.30 0.62
CA ALA A 42 1.31 -7.28 -0.67
C ALA A 42 0.48 -8.56 -0.88
N ILE A 43 0.98 -9.74 -0.49
CA ILE A 43 0.22 -10.99 -0.47
C ILE A 43 -0.98 -10.86 0.47
N ALA A 44 -0.77 -10.35 1.69
CA ALA A 44 -1.83 -10.13 2.66
C ALA A 44 -2.94 -9.20 2.11
N LEU A 45 -2.56 -8.16 1.37
CA LEU A 45 -3.51 -7.28 0.69
C LEU A 45 -4.28 -8.01 -0.43
N CYS A 46 -3.63 -8.88 -1.20
CA CYS A 46 -4.30 -9.70 -2.20
C CYS A 46 -5.32 -10.66 -1.55
N VAL A 47 -4.95 -11.32 -0.46
CA VAL A 47 -5.88 -12.17 0.31
C VAL A 47 -7.05 -11.36 0.87
N PHE A 48 -6.78 -10.16 1.42
CA PHE A 48 -7.82 -9.30 1.98
C PHE A 48 -8.87 -8.90 0.94
N LYS A 49 -8.48 -8.67 -0.31
CA LYS A 49 -9.39 -8.32 -1.41
C LYS A 49 -10.44 -9.39 -1.69
N ASP A 50 -10.20 -10.67 -1.35
CA ASP A 50 -11.20 -11.74 -1.47
C ASP A 50 -12.37 -11.58 -0.49
N TYR A 51 -12.11 -10.93 0.65
CA TYR A 51 -13.12 -10.69 1.67
C TYR A 51 -13.80 -9.33 1.50
N TYR A 52 -12.99 -8.28 1.25
CA TYR A 52 -13.45 -6.89 1.26
C TYR A 52 -12.67 -6.06 0.23
N HIS A 53 -12.96 -6.26 -1.05
CA HIS A 53 -12.26 -5.56 -2.14
C HIS A 53 -12.34 -4.03 -2.01
N GLU A 54 -13.50 -3.51 -1.65
CA GLU A 54 -13.79 -2.08 -1.49
C GLU A 54 -13.05 -1.44 -0.30
N LEU A 55 -12.60 -2.25 0.65
CA LEU A 55 -11.85 -1.78 1.82
C LEU A 55 -10.32 -1.94 1.67
N ALA A 56 -9.83 -2.34 0.50
CA ALA A 56 -8.42 -2.62 0.27
C ALA A 56 -7.50 -1.43 0.61
N VAL A 57 -7.92 -0.19 0.33
CA VAL A 57 -7.15 1.01 0.67
C VAL A 57 -7.08 1.22 2.18
N LEU A 58 -8.17 0.95 2.90
CA LEU A 58 -8.19 1.05 4.36
C LEU A 58 -7.30 -0.02 5.00
N PHE A 59 -7.33 -1.24 4.48
CA PHE A 59 -6.43 -2.29 4.95
C PHE A 59 -4.97 -1.97 4.67
N ALA A 60 -4.65 -1.40 3.49
CA ALA A 60 -3.31 -0.93 3.19
C ALA A 60 -2.84 0.16 4.17
N ALA A 61 -3.72 1.08 4.56
CA ALA A 61 -3.42 2.08 5.59
C ALA A 61 -3.19 1.44 6.97
N ASP A 62 -3.97 0.43 7.34
CA ASP A 62 -3.78 -0.32 8.59
C ASP A 62 -2.44 -1.09 8.60
N LEU A 63 -2.05 -1.69 7.48
CA LEU A 63 -0.73 -2.33 7.34
C LEU A 63 0.41 -1.32 7.53
N GLN A 64 0.27 -0.13 6.94
CA GLN A 64 1.23 0.96 7.13
C GLN A 64 1.29 1.41 8.59
N TYR A 65 0.15 1.52 9.26
CA TYR A 65 0.09 1.87 10.68
C TYR A 65 0.73 0.79 11.55
N ALA A 66 0.43 -0.48 11.28
CA ALA A 66 1.01 -1.61 12.00
C ALA A 66 2.54 -1.64 11.91
N LEU A 67 3.10 -1.39 10.71
CA LEU A 67 4.54 -1.34 10.53
C LEU A 67 5.16 -0.10 11.16
N HIS A 68 4.71 1.09 10.72
CA HIS A 68 5.43 2.35 11.00
C HIS A 68 5.12 2.94 12.37
N PHE A 69 3.93 2.71 12.93
CA PHE A 69 3.54 3.25 14.24
C PHE A 69 3.59 2.18 15.35
N GLU A 70 2.99 1.01 15.12
CA GLU A 70 2.98 -0.06 16.13
C GLU A 70 4.31 -0.82 16.16
N GLY A 71 5.14 -0.73 15.13
CA GLY A 71 6.43 -1.40 15.04
C GLY A 71 6.29 -2.91 14.89
N ARG A 72 5.32 -3.38 14.09
CA ARG A 72 5.13 -4.81 13.81
C ARG A 72 5.93 -5.21 12.57
N ASP A 73 6.67 -6.29 12.66
CA ASP A 73 7.30 -6.87 11.47
C ASP A 73 6.26 -7.56 10.59
N LEU A 74 5.92 -6.94 9.46
CA LEU A 74 4.96 -7.52 8.50
C LEU A 74 5.50 -8.75 7.76
N CYS A 75 6.74 -9.15 8.00
CA CYS A 75 7.27 -10.45 7.58
C CYS A 75 6.88 -11.59 8.55
N ASP A 76 6.34 -11.26 9.73
CA ASP A 76 5.82 -12.22 10.70
C ASP A 76 4.28 -12.37 10.54
N ASP A 77 3.78 -13.61 10.61
CA ASP A 77 2.35 -13.91 10.54
C ASP A 77 1.57 -13.24 11.69
N GLU A 78 2.15 -13.22 12.89
CA GLU A 78 1.50 -12.64 14.08
C GLU A 78 1.20 -11.14 13.92
N ALA A 79 1.90 -10.45 13.03
CA ALA A 79 1.67 -9.04 12.77
C ALA A 79 0.27 -8.73 12.23
N TYR A 80 -0.40 -9.72 11.64
CA TYR A 80 -1.73 -9.53 11.02
C TYR A 80 -2.90 -9.83 11.97
N ARG A 81 -2.71 -10.58 13.05
CA ARG A 81 -3.77 -11.10 13.93
C ARG A 81 -4.78 -10.03 14.35
N HIS A 82 -4.33 -8.90 14.86
CA HIS A 82 -5.20 -7.79 15.32
C HIS A 82 -6.01 -7.17 14.17
N LEU A 83 -5.50 -7.20 12.93
CA LEU A 83 -6.23 -6.76 11.74
C LEU A 83 -7.30 -7.78 11.35
N LEU A 84 -6.98 -9.09 11.44
CA LEU A 84 -7.97 -10.14 11.19
C LEU A 84 -9.13 -10.05 12.18
N GLU A 85 -8.86 -9.79 13.46
CA GLU A 85 -9.89 -9.53 14.47
C GLU A 85 -10.73 -8.30 14.12
N LYS A 86 -10.07 -7.17 13.76
CA LYS A 86 -10.72 -5.92 13.35
C LYS A 86 -11.72 -6.13 12.22
N TYR A 87 -11.32 -6.87 11.19
CA TYR A 87 -12.12 -7.11 9.99
C TYR A 87 -12.97 -8.39 10.07
N LYS A 88 -12.92 -9.13 11.19
CA LYS A 88 -13.65 -10.39 11.39
C LYS A 88 -13.34 -11.44 10.31
N ILE A 89 -12.10 -11.53 9.91
CA ILE A 89 -11.61 -12.51 8.94
C ILE A 89 -11.20 -13.78 9.71
N PRO A 90 -11.60 -14.98 9.25
CA PRO A 90 -11.18 -16.25 9.85
C PRO A 90 -9.66 -16.42 9.76
N GLU A 91 -8.99 -16.52 10.90
CA GLU A 91 -7.53 -16.56 11.01
C GLU A 91 -6.91 -17.72 10.23
N GLU A 92 -7.43 -18.94 10.44
CA GLU A 92 -6.92 -20.15 9.78
C GLU A 92 -7.02 -20.07 8.25
N GLU A 93 -8.16 -19.58 7.74
CA GLU A 93 -8.37 -19.40 6.31
C GLU A 93 -7.43 -18.34 5.73
N PHE A 94 -7.26 -17.21 6.43
CA PHE A 94 -6.38 -16.15 5.99
C PHE A 94 -4.92 -16.63 5.88
N TYR A 95 -4.40 -17.29 6.91
CA TYR A 95 -3.01 -17.78 6.87
C TYR A 95 -2.81 -18.89 5.85
N THR A 96 -3.80 -19.75 5.63
CA THR A 96 -3.75 -20.73 4.54
C THR A 96 -3.58 -20.04 3.19
N LYS A 97 -4.35 -18.97 2.92
CA LYS A 97 -4.25 -18.17 1.71
C LYS A 97 -2.95 -17.37 1.65
N LEU A 98 -2.48 -16.79 2.76
CA LEU A 98 -1.25 -16.00 2.86
C LEU A 98 -0.02 -16.79 2.38
N HIS A 99 -0.03 -18.12 2.62
CA HIS A 99 1.06 -19.02 2.22
C HIS A 99 0.79 -19.78 0.90
N ALA A 100 -0.36 -19.52 0.26
CA ALA A 100 -0.71 -20.18 -0.99
C ALA A 100 -0.03 -19.50 -2.18
N PRO A 101 0.58 -20.29 -3.10
CA PRO A 101 1.36 -19.76 -4.23
C PRO A 101 0.58 -18.83 -5.16
N GLU A 102 -0.73 -19.02 -5.28
CA GLU A 102 -1.59 -18.18 -6.13
C GLU A 102 -1.64 -16.71 -5.67
N TYR A 103 -1.65 -16.45 -4.36
CA TYR A 103 -1.65 -15.07 -3.84
C TYR A 103 -0.28 -14.41 -3.96
N GLU A 104 0.80 -15.18 -3.84
CA GLU A 104 2.13 -14.68 -4.16
C GLU A 104 2.22 -14.30 -5.64
N GLN A 105 1.68 -15.11 -6.54
CA GLN A 105 1.64 -14.80 -7.98
C GLN A 105 0.83 -13.54 -8.26
N GLN A 106 -0.30 -13.32 -7.58
CA GLN A 106 -1.09 -12.09 -7.70
C GLN A 106 -0.29 -10.87 -7.25
N ALA A 107 0.37 -10.92 -6.09
CA ALA A 107 1.20 -9.82 -5.61
C ALA A 107 2.35 -9.49 -6.57
N ARG A 108 3.02 -10.51 -7.11
CA ARG A 108 4.07 -10.34 -8.11
C ARG A 108 3.55 -9.79 -9.44
N TYR A 109 2.33 -10.15 -9.83
CA TYR A 109 1.67 -9.56 -10.99
C TYR A 109 1.43 -8.07 -10.79
N GLU A 110 0.91 -7.65 -9.62
CA GLU A 110 0.73 -6.23 -9.29
C GLU A 110 2.07 -5.47 -9.31
N PHE A 111 3.14 -6.05 -8.79
CA PHE A 111 4.48 -5.45 -8.90
C PHE A 111 4.95 -5.32 -10.35
N SER A 112 4.61 -6.27 -11.22
CA SER A 112 4.94 -6.18 -12.64
C SER A 112 4.16 -5.07 -13.35
N LEU A 113 2.88 -4.88 -12.98
CA LEU A 113 2.05 -3.79 -13.49
C LEU A 113 2.61 -2.42 -13.11
N VAL A 114 3.05 -2.26 -11.85
CA VAL A 114 3.73 -1.02 -11.39
C VAL A 114 4.94 -0.69 -12.26
N LYS A 115 5.74 -1.71 -12.64
CA LYS A 115 6.88 -1.52 -13.57
C LYS A 115 6.43 -1.15 -14.99
N GLN A 116 5.39 -1.79 -15.51
CA GLN A 116 4.82 -1.50 -16.84
C GLN A 116 4.25 -0.07 -16.91
N LEU A 117 3.65 0.41 -15.82
CA LEU A 117 3.16 1.79 -15.70
C LEU A 117 4.28 2.82 -15.46
N HIS A 118 5.56 2.38 -15.48
CA HIS A 118 6.73 3.23 -15.26
C HIS A 118 6.67 4.06 -13.97
N VAL A 119 6.13 3.46 -12.91
CA VAL A 119 6.13 4.10 -11.58
C VAL A 119 7.56 4.19 -11.08
N SER A 120 8.03 5.40 -10.82
CA SER A 120 9.39 5.69 -10.37
C SER A 120 9.49 6.19 -8.93
N GLY A 121 8.36 6.27 -8.22
CA GLY A 121 8.29 6.70 -6.83
C GLY A 121 6.88 6.60 -6.26
N PHE A 122 6.77 6.71 -4.95
CA PHE A 122 5.52 6.53 -4.21
C PHE A 122 5.23 7.75 -3.33
N PRO A 123 3.94 8.02 -3.06
CA PRO A 123 2.76 7.41 -3.65
C PRO A 123 2.60 7.79 -5.13
N THR A 124 1.97 6.95 -5.94
CA THR A 124 1.54 7.27 -7.31
C THR A 124 0.11 6.79 -7.51
N MET A 125 -0.74 7.63 -8.06
CA MET A 125 -2.17 7.34 -8.25
C MET A 125 -2.54 7.41 -9.73
N PHE A 126 -3.25 6.37 -10.18
CA PHE A 126 -3.84 6.31 -11.51
C PHE A 126 -5.35 6.09 -11.41
N VAL A 127 -6.07 6.53 -12.44
CA VAL A 127 -7.43 6.03 -12.71
C VAL A 127 -7.37 5.15 -13.95
N GLN A 128 -7.92 3.95 -13.82
CA GLN A 128 -8.06 3.01 -14.93
C GLN A 128 -9.45 3.16 -15.55
N ILE A 129 -9.49 3.40 -16.86
CA ILE A 129 -10.74 3.56 -17.63
C ILE A 129 -11.07 2.28 -18.40
N SER A 130 -10.03 1.53 -18.81
CA SER A 130 -10.17 0.24 -19.46
C SER A 130 -8.97 -0.64 -19.14
N GLU A 131 -8.94 -1.88 -19.62
CA GLU A 131 -7.83 -2.82 -19.41
C GLU A 131 -6.46 -2.24 -19.81
N THR A 132 -6.43 -1.31 -20.76
CA THR A 132 -5.18 -0.76 -21.31
C THR A 132 -5.04 0.75 -21.17
N ARG A 133 -6.06 1.45 -20.64
CA ARG A 133 -6.07 2.92 -20.58
C ARG A 133 -6.02 3.41 -19.14
N PHE A 134 -4.92 4.04 -18.79
CA PHE A 134 -4.64 4.59 -17.47
C PHE A 134 -4.33 6.08 -17.59
N TYR A 135 -4.85 6.86 -16.64
CA TYR A 135 -4.50 8.28 -16.48
C TYR A 135 -3.79 8.49 -15.16
N LEU A 136 -2.65 9.17 -15.21
CA LEU A 136 -1.92 9.55 -14.01
C LEU A 136 -2.65 10.70 -13.30
N LEU A 137 -3.05 10.50 -12.05
CA LEU A 137 -3.66 11.53 -11.21
C LEU A 137 -2.63 12.28 -10.36
N SER A 138 -1.67 11.55 -9.78
CA SER A 138 -0.61 12.17 -9.00
C SER A 138 0.65 11.31 -8.99
N ARG A 139 1.80 11.97 -8.83
CA ARG A 139 3.11 11.36 -8.59
C ARG A 139 3.74 12.05 -7.39
N GLY A 140 4.03 11.28 -6.34
CA GLY A 140 4.41 11.80 -5.04
C GLY A 140 3.19 12.29 -4.26
N TYR A 141 3.44 12.79 -3.04
CA TYR A 141 2.41 13.36 -2.19
C TYR A 141 1.72 14.54 -2.89
N SER A 142 0.40 14.51 -2.89
CA SER A 142 -0.45 15.57 -3.44
C SER A 142 -1.65 15.78 -2.52
N ASP A 143 -2.07 17.04 -2.37
CA ASP A 143 -3.29 17.35 -1.61
C ASP A 143 -4.55 16.91 -2.38
N TYR A 144 -5.65 16.81 -1.64
CA TYR A 144 -6.92 16.34 -2.18
C TYR A 144 -7.42 17.20 -3.35
N ASP A 145 -7.36 18.53 -3.23
CA ASP A 145 -7.90 19.44 -4.23
C ASP A 145 -7.15 19.32 -5.56
N SER A 146 -5.84 19.13 -5.50
CA SER A 146 -5.00 18.90 -6.68
C SER A 146 -5.36 17.60 -7.38
N VAL A 147 -5.54 16.50 -6.64
CA VAL A 147 -5.93 15.20 -7.19
C VAL A 147 -7.34 15.25 -7.76
N ASP A 148 -8.30 15.83 -7.04
CA ASP A 148 -9.70 15.97 -7.46
C ASP A 148 -9.83 16.78 -8.76
N LYS A 149 -9.07 17.87 -8.90
CA LYS A 149 -9.02 18.67 -10.11
C LYS A 149 -8.57 17.86 -11.33
N VAL A 150 -7.49 17.09 -11.20
CA VAL A 150 -7.00 16.23 -12.29
C VAL A 150 -8.03 15.15 -12.61
N PHE A 151 -8.60 14.51 -11.58
CA PHE A 151 -9.62 13.48 -11.75
C PHE A 151 -10.85 14.00 -12.51
N LYS A 152 -11.36 15.18 -12.16
CA LYS A 152 -12.47 15.83 -12.89
C LYS A 152 -12.13 16.10 -14.34
N SER A 153 -10.91 16.57 -14.64
CA SER A 153 -10.48 16.78 -16.02
C SER A 153 -10.44 15.49 -16.83
N VAL A 154 -10.00 14.39 -16.22
CA VAL A 154 -10.02 13.06 -16.85
C VAL A 154 -11.44 12.60 -17.14
N LEU A 155 -12.38 12.80 -16.19
CA LEU A 155 -13.78 12.44 -16.40
C LEU A 155 -14.42 13.21 -17.55
N GLU A 156 -14.11 14.50 -17.70
CA GLU A 156 -14.59 15.33 -18.82
C GLU A 156 -14.02 14.83 -20.16
N GLU A 157 -12.71 14.51 -20.21
CA GLU A 157 -12.08 13.96 -21.42
C GLU A 157 -12.71 12.64 -21.85
N VAL A 158 -12.92 11.72 -20.88
CA VAL A 158 -13.54 10.41 -21.16
C VAL A 158 -14.96 10.58 -21.70
N LYS A 159 -15.80 11.42 -21.09
CA LYS A 159 -17.16 11.70 -21.56
C LYS A 159 -17.18 12.27 -22.98
N ASN A 160 -16.27 13.19 -23.28
CA ASN A 160 -16.18 13.78 -24.61
C ASN A 160 -15.71 12.78 -25.68
N SER A 161 -14.88 11.80 -25.29
CA SER A 161 -14.41 10.75 -26.22
C SER A 161 -15.44 9.66 -26.50
N GLU A 162 -16.44 9.47 -25.64
CA GLU A 162 -17.55 8.52 -25.83
C GLU A 162 -18.70 9.11 -26.69
N THR A 163 -18.73 10.43 -26.81
CA THR A 163 -19.78 11.15 -27.59
C THR A 163 -19.32 11.56 -28.98
N ALA A 164 -18.11 11.32 -29.37
CA ALA A 164 -17.49 11.60 -30.67
C ALA A 164 -17.35 10.34 -31.52
#